data_d7c07504c3cf17e0de3c08d9a1f22a56
#
_entry.id   d7c07504c3cf17e0de3c08d9a1f22a56
#
_cell.length_a   1.000
_cell.length_b   1.000
_cell.length_c   1.000
_cell.angle_alpha   90.00
_cell.angle_beta   90.00
_cell.angle_gamma   90.00
#
_symmetry.space_group_name_H-M   'P 1'
#
loop_
_entity.id
_entity.type
_entity.pdbx_description
1 polymer ?
#
loop_
_entity_poly.entity_id
_entity_poly.type
_entity_poly.pdbx_seq_one_letter_code
_entity_poly.pdbx_strand_id
1 'polypeptide(L)'
;MTFYDSHQLKKKRVLVVGAGLVGMCVALRLAQSGVKVVLVDKSKPATGASWAAAGMLAPAYEAAHEPNAHQDLFELCMAAADIWRDFAPWLQAYSDTSIDFLGMGTLACAANDVQEERLNVLEKACLTRNVPVRRLSAKKARKLDPSLSENLISALLLPTDQQVDNWSVIGALMSALADAGVQVIPNIPITHLTRSNGFWCVPHLGEFDNLVWTAGVSSGDSVVIDGEATRLLPNDVIVPVKGQMLSVDPMHGAPSKVLRFGAGYIAPKSTRIVIGATSEWGVADKNVNPNDIESLRQSAAEICPVLGSAEIKMSWAGVRPGTSDHAPAIGWSNVEGIAIASGHYRNGILLSPLTGDIVKRLILEEGVSSLEQRFAPSRFESQAQTENYLSTN
;
A
#
# COMPACT_ATOMS: atom_id res chain seq x y z
N MET A 1 -47.89 -24.95 19.55
CA MET A 1 -47.59 -23.85 18.59
C MET A 1 -46.53 -23.00 19.24
N THR A 2 -45.29 -23.32 18.97
CA THR A 2 -44.11 -22.58 19.49
C THR A 2 -43.77 -21.50 18.46
N PHE A 3 -43.91 -20.26 18.83
CA PHE A 3 -43.48 -19.12 18.04
C PHE A 3 -41.95 -19.12 18.00
N TYR A 4 -41.37 -19.45 16.87
CA TYR A 4 -39.97 -19.13 16.58
C TYR A 4 -39.88 -17.62 16.43
N ASP A 5 -39.33 -17.02 17.44
CA ASP A 5 -38.93 -15.60 17.45
C ASP A 5 -37.81 -15.43 16.44
N SER A 6 -38.16 -14.90 15.26
CA SER A 6 -37.18 -14.52 14.24
C SER A 6 -36.48 -13.25 14.70
N HIS A 7 -35.54 -13.38 15.64
CA HIS A 7 -34.51 -12.35 15.80
C HIS A 7 -33.77 -12.26 14.48
N GLN A 8 -34.18 -11.33 13.60
CA GLN A 8 -33.31 -10.84 12.55
C GLN A 8 -32.04 -10.36 13.25
N LEU A 9 -30.97 -11.14 13.15
CA LEU A 9 -29.64 -10.76 13.60
C LEU A 9 -29.35 -9.38 12.98
N LYS A 10 -29.34 -8.35 13.81
CA LYS A 10 -29.11 -6.97 13.36
C LYS A 10 -27.73 -6.99 12.67
N LYS A 11 -27.71 -6.76 11.35
CA LYS A 11 -26.44 -6.77 10.58
C LYS A 11 -25.50 -5.76 11.21
N LYS A 12 -24.29 -6.19 11.57
CA LYS A 12 -23.23 -5.29 12.07
C LYS A 12 -23.10 -4.07 11.15
N ARG A 13 -22.91 -2.90 11.71
CA ARG A 13 -22.71 -1.64 11.00
C ARG A 13 -21.31 -1.12 11.32
N VAL A 14 -20.48 -0.94 10.31
CA VAL A 14 -19.06 -0.55 10.46
C VAL A 14 -18.78 0.74 9.72
N LEU A 15 -18.06 1.65 10.39
CA LEU A 15 -17.50 2.85 9.77
C LEU A 15 -16.03 2.59 9.42
N VAL A 16 -15.67 2.79 8.17
CA VAL A 16 -14.27 2.79 7.71
C VAL A 16 -13.84 4.23 7.49
N VAL A 17 -12.79 4.67 8.18
CA VAL A 17 -12.25 6.04 8.16
C VAL A 17 -10.99 6.09 7.31
N GLY A 18 -11.07 6.73 6.15
CA GLY A 18 -10.02 6.81 5.14
C GLY A 18 -10.33 5.98 3.91
N ALA A 19 -10.68 6.64 2.80
CA ALA A 19 -11.00 6.02 1.52
C ALA A 19 -9.78 5.93 0.58
N GLY A 20 -8.60 5.55 1.12
CA GLY A 20 -7.48 5.05 0.35
C GLY A 20 -7.70 3.60 -0.11
N LEU A 21 -6.78 3.00 -0.89
CA LEU A 21 -6.91 1.61 -1.37
C LEU A 21 -7.12 0.61 -0.23
N VAL A 22 -6.43 0.77 0.89
CA VAL A 22 -6.60 -0.09 2.07
C VAL A 22 -8.04 0.01 2.59
N GLY A 23 -8.55 1.23 2.81
CA GLY A 23 -9.93 1.43 3.29
C GLY A 23 -10.98 0.94 2.29
N MET A 24 -10.76 1.13 0.99
CA MET A 24 -11.64 0.61 -0.05
C MET A 24 -11.69 -0.93 -0.04
N CYS A 25 -10.55 -1.61 0.07
CA CYS A 25 -10.51 -3.07 0.15
C CYS A 25 -11.15 -3.59 1.45
N VAL A 26 -10.92 -2.92 2.59
CA VAL A 26 -11.58 -3.25 3.87
C VAL A 26 -13.11 -3.11 3.73
N ALA A 27 -13.59 -1.97 3.22
CA ALA A 27 -15.01 -1.72 3.04
C ALA A 27 -15.66 -2.75 2.11
N LEU A 28 -14.99 -3.08 1.01
CA LEU A 28 -15.45 -4.07 0.04
C LEU A 28 -15.60 -5.46 0.67
N ARG A 29 -14.56 -5.94 1.37
CA ARG A 29 -14.57 -7.29 1.99
C ARG A 29 -15.62 -7.41 3.09
N LEU A 30 -15.81 -6.36 3.89
CA LEU A 30 -16.88 -6.30 4.89
C LEU A 30 -18.28 -6.33 4.23
N ALA A 31 -18.50 -5.51 3.20
CA ALA A 31 -19.78 -5.45 2.50
C ALA A 31 -20.13 -6.78 1.82
N GLN A 32 -19.16 -7.43 1.15
CA GLN A 32 -19.30 -8.76 0.55
C GLN A 32 -19.68 -9.83 1.59
N SER A 33 -19.31 -9.62 2.87
CA SER A 33 -19.70 -10.50 3.98
C SER A 33 -21.03 -10.12 4.65
N GLY A 34 -21.79 -9.19 4.08
CA GLY A 34 -23.11 -8.79 4.55
C GLY A 34 -23.12 -7.72 5.65
N VAL A 35 -21.97 -7.15 6.01
CA VAL A 35 -21.86 -6.02 6.94
C VAL A 35 -22.36 -4.75 6.26
N LYS A 36 -23.07 -3.88 7.00
CA LYS A 36 -23.42 -2.54 6.53
C LYS A 36 -22.23 -1.61 6.70
N VAL A 37 -21.67 -1.13 5.62
CA VAL A 37 -20.46 -0.32 5.63
C VAL A 37 -20.72 1.12 5.20
N VAL A 38 -20.19 2.07 5.97
CA VAL A 38 -20.01 3.46 5.55
C VAL A 38 -18.50 3.72 5.46
N LEU A 39 -18.06 4.23 4.32
CA LEU A 39 -16.66 4.60 4.06
C LEU A 39 -16.57 6.12 3.96
N VAL A 40 -15.75 6.74 4.80
CA VAL A 40 -15.59 8.20 4.80
C VAL A 40 -14.14 8.60 4.53
N ASP A 41 -13.96 9.78 3.96
CA ASP A 41 -12.64 10.40 3.83
C ASP A 41 -12.72 11.90 4.14
N LYS A 42 -11.66 12.45 4.74
CA LYS A 42 -11.54 13.90 4.99
C LYS A 42 -11.44 14.74 3.71
N SER A 43 -11.14 14.08 2.58
CA SER A 43 -11.04 14.67 1.24
C SER A 43 -11.76 13.80 0.21
N LYS A 44 -11.49 14.00 -1.07
CA LYS A 44 -11.97 13.07 -2.11
C LYS A 44 -11.30 11.69 -1.93
N PRO A 45 -12.02 10.59 -2.20
CA PRO A 45 -11.46 9.24 -2.12
C PRO A 45 -10.15 9.09 -2.89
N ALA A 46 -9.21 8.35 -2.33
CA ALA A 46 -7.91 7.99 -2.88
C ALA A 46 -6.98 9.13 -3.31
N THR A 47 -7.17 10.38 -2.87
CA THR A 47 -6.29 11.53 -3.21
C THR A 47 -4.99 11.58 -2.38
N GLY A 48 -4.76 10.61 -1.51
CA GLY A 48 -3.54 10.47 -0.70
C GLY A 48 -2.44 9.64 -1.37
N ALA A 49 -1.75 8.82 -0.55
CA ALA A 49 -0.67 7.94 -1.00
C ALA A 49 -1.10 6.95 -2.10
N SER A 50 -2.36 6.51 -2.09
CA SER A 50 -2.90 5.58 -3.08
C SER A 50 -2.91 6.16 -4.50
N TRP A 51 -3.27 7.44 -4.65
CA TRP A 51 -3.22 8.13 -5.94
C TRP A 51 -1.79 8.36 -6.41
N ALA A 52 -0.92 8.77 -5.48
CA ALA A 52 0.46 9.10 -5.80
C ALA A 52 1.33 7.88 -6.15
N ALA A 53 0.93 6.68 -5.75
CA ALA A 53 1.70 5.46 -5.94
C ALA A 53 1.86 5.07 -7.42
N ALA A 54 2.90 4.26 -7.72
CA ALA A 54 3.12 3.73 -9.06
C ALA A 54 2.47 2.35 -9.31
N GLY A 55 1.73 1.81 -8.34
CA GLY A 55 1.03 0.53 -8.54
C GLY A 55 1.91 -0.71 -8.47
N MET A 56 3.03 -0.66 -7.77
CA MET A 56 3.96 -1.79 -7.66
C MET A 56 3.37 -2.92 -6.81
N LEU A 57 3.44 -4.14 -7.31
CA LEU A 57 3.16 -5.39 -6.62
C LEU A 57 4.47 -6.19 -6.57
N ALA A 58 5.38 -5.78 -5.68
CA ALA A 58 6.77 -6.18 -5.71
C ALA A 58 7.23 -6.86 -4.39
N PRO A 59 6.67 -8.04 -4.05
CA PRO A 59 6.98 -8.72 -2.79
C PRO A 59 8.46 -9.06 -2.65
N ALA A 60 9.12 -9.47 -3.74
CA ALA A 60 10.53 -9.82 -3.69
C ALA A 60 11.41 -8.56 -3.58
N TYR A 61 11.22 -7.58 -4.44
CA TYR A 61 12.09 -6.40 -4.48
C TYR A 61 11.96 -5.54 -3.23
N GLU A 62 10.73 -5.27 -2.76
CA GLU A 62 10.50 -4.34 -1.65
C GLU A 62 10.78 -4.97 -0.27
N ALA A 63 10.52 -6.26 -0.09
CA ALA A 63 10.62 -6.88 1.22
C ALA A 63 11.88 -7.74 1.40
N ALA A 64 12.48 -8.26 0.32
CA ALA A 64 13.59 -9.18 0.45
C ALA A 64 14.89 -8.54 0.93
N HIS A 65 15.07 -7.22 0.74
CA HIS A 65 16.33 -6.55 1.01
C HIS A 65 16.23 -5.24 1.83
N GLU A 66 15.10 -5.01 2.48
CA GLU A 66 14.92 -3.87 3.36
C GLU A 66 15.50 -4.21 4.75
N PRO A 67 16.67 -3.63 5.13
CA PRO A 67 17.41 -4.08 6.32
C PRO A 67 16.68 -3.82 7.64
N ASN A 68 15.76 -2.86 7.68
CA ASN A 68 15.01 -2.48 8.87
C ASN A 68 13.56 -3.04 8.86
N ALA A 69 13.22 -3.86 7.87
CA ALA A 69 11.88 -4.40 7.78
C ALA A 69 11.63 -5.46 8.86
N HIS A 70 10.39 -5.51 9.34
CA HIS A 70 9.91 -6.59 10.18
C HIS A 70 10.22 -7.94 9.53
N GLN A 71 10.75 -8.89 10.30
CA GLN A 71 11.27 -10.16 9.79
C GLN A 71 10.26 -10.98 8.96
N ASP A 72 8.97 -10.86 9.26
CA ASP A 72 7.90 -11.61 8.59
C ASP A 72 7.20 -10.79 7.48
N LEU A 73 7.67 -9.57 7.17
CA LEU A 73 7.06 -8.72 6.14
C LEU A 73 7.09 -9.37 4.76
N PHE A 74 8.16 -10.09 4.48
CA PHE A 74 8.31 -10.77 3.20
C PHE A 74 7.21 -11.83 2.98
N GLU A 75 6.93 -12.66 3.98
CA GLU A 75 5.91 -13.69 3.95
C GLU A 75 4.51 -13.08 3.80
N LEU A 76 4.25 -11.97 4.48
CA LEU A 76 2.99 -11.22 4.33
C LEU A 76 2.84 -10.67 2.91
N CYS A 77 3.92 -10.11 2.33
CA CYS A 77 3.92 -9.59 0.96
C CYS A 77 3.72 -10.70 -0.08
N MET A 78 4.31 -11.88 0.12
CA MET A 78 4.11 -13.04 -0.76
C MET A 78 2.66 -13.53 -0.72
N ALA A 79 2.07 -13.65 0.47
CA ALA A 79 0.66 -14.01 0.61
C ALA A 79 -0.27 -13.01 -0.09
N ALA A 80 0.04 -11.72 -0.01
CA ALA A 80 -0.72 -10.68 -0.71
C ALA A 80 -0.58 -10.78 -2.25
N ALA A 81 0.62 -11.09 -2.74
CA ALA A 81 0.85 -11.27 -4.18
C ALA A 81 0.04 -12.43 -4.75
N ASP A 82 -0.13 -13.51 -3.99
CA ASP A 82 -0.99 -14.63 -4.41
C ASP A 82 -2.46 -14.21 -4.53
N ILE A 83 -2.96 -13.38 -3.62
CA ILE A 83 -4.34 -12.84 -3.70
C ILE A 83 -4.52 -12.01 -4.97
N TRP A 84 -3.55 -11.22 -5.38
CA TRP A 84 -3.64 -10.38 -6.58
C TRP A 84 -3.86 -11.15 -7.86
N ARG A 85 -3.46 -12.41 -7.94
CA ARG A 85 -3.66 -13.27 -9.14
C ARG A 85 -5.14 -13.47 -9.46
N ASP A 86 -5.98 -13.57 -8.44
CA ASP A 86 -7.43 -13.72 -8.61
C ASP A 86 -8.15 -12.38 -8.47
N PHE A 87 -7.65 -11.51 -7.62
CA PHE A 87 -8.27 -10.20 -7.34
C PHE A 87 -8.19 -9.26 -8.54
N ALA A 88 -7.05 -9.23 -9.27
CA ALA A 88 -6.90 -8.34 -10.41
C ALA A 88 -7.85 -8.69 -11.58
N PRO A 89 -7.96 -9.96 -12.03
CA PRO A 89 -8.96 -10.34 -13.04
C PRO A 89 -10.40 -10.07 -12.61
N TRP A 90 -10.72 -10.35 -11.33
CA TRP A 90 -12.04 -10.04 -10.79
C TRP A 90 -12.31 -8.52 -10.82
N LEU A 91 -11.35 -7.72 -10.38
CA LEU A 91 -11.49 -6.26 -10.34
C LEU A 91 -11.56 -5.65 -11.75
N GLN A 92 -10.91 -6.27 -12.74
CA GLN A 92 -10.97 -5.84 -14.15
C GLN A 92 -12.42 -5.79 -14.68
N ALA A 93 -13.32 -6.64 -14.17
CA ALA A 93 -14.73 -6.63 -14.56
C ALA A 93 -15.50 -5.35 -14.14
N TYR A 94 -14.93 -4.56 -13.24
CA TYR A 94 -15.47 -3.27 -12.78
C TYR A 94 -14.81 -2.05 -13.42
N SER A 95 -14.00 -2.26 -14.48
CA SER A 95 -13.26 -1.17 -15.13
C SER A 95 -13.32 -1.30 -16.65
N ASP A 96 -13.67 -0.21 -17.31
CA ASP A 96 -13.62 -0.08 -18.77
C ASP A 96 -12.20 0.09 -19.31
N THR A 97 -11.24 0.42 -18.44
CA THR A 97 -9.83 0.57 -18.78
C THR A 97 -9.00 -0.56 -18.19
N SER A 98 -7.85 -0.86 -18.83
CA SER A 98 -6.92 -1.85 -18.29
C SER A 98 -6.43 -1.45 -16.90
N ILE A 99 -6.44 -2.38 -15.95
CA ILE A 99 -5.75 -2.20 -14.66
C ILE A 99 -4.26 -2.54 -14.75
N ASP A 100 -3.76 -2.90 -15.93
CA ASP A 100 -2.35 -3.18 -16.27
C ASP A 100 -1.69 -4.27 -15.41
N PHE A 101 -2.46 -5.30 -15.01
CA PHE A 101 -1.92 -6.51 -14.39
C PHE A 101 -1.40 -7.45 -15.47
N LEU A 102 -0.12 -7.33 -15.82
CA LEU A 102 0.42 -7.93 -17.05
C LEU A 102 1.15 -9.27 -16.86
N GLY A 103 1.41 -9.75 -15.66
CA GLY A 103 2.05 -11.05 -15.42
C GLY A 103 3.48 -11.21 -15.99
N MET A 104 4.17 -10.13 -16.35
CA MET A 104 5.44 -10.20 -17.08
C MET A 104 6.69 -10.18 -16.20
N GLY A 105 6.53 -10.04 -14.89
CA GLY A 105 7.63 -9.89 -13.95
C GLY A 105 8.30 -8.50 -14.01
N THR A 106 9.29 -8.31 -13.14
CA THR A 106 10.09 -7.08 -13.02
C THR A 106 11.55 -7.38 -13.34
N LEU A 107 12.24 -6.45 -13.99
CA LEU A 107 13.70 -6.48 -14.15
C LEU A 107 14.35 -5.52 -13.16
N ALA A 108 15.11 -6.05 -12.21
CA ALA A 108 16.01 -5.25 -11.38
C ALA A 108 17.35 -5.14 -12.11
N CYS A 109 17.77 -3.91 -12.38
CA CYS A 109 18.86 -3.57 -13.30
C CYS A 109 20.07 -2.98 -12.55
N ALA A 110 21.29 -3.26 -13.02
CA ALA A 110 22.52 -2.65 -12.55
C ALA A 110 23.30 -2.04 -13.72
N ALA A 111 23.62 -0.74 -13.63
CA ALA A 111 24.45 0.00 -14.55
C ALA A 111 25.79 0.46 -13.91
N ASN A 112 26.00 0.18 -12.60
CA ASN A 112 27.23 0.44 -11.87
C ASN A 112 27.43 -0.58 -10.76
N ASP A 113 28.62 -0.62 -10.17
CA ASP A 113 29.04 -1.61 -9.16
C ASP A 113 28.16 -1.56 -7.89
N VAL A 114 27.70 -0.37 -7.48
CA VAL A 114 26.83 -0.23 -6.30
C VAL A 114 25.47 -0.90 -6.55
N GLN A 115 24.94 -0.75 -7.75
CA GLN A 115 23.68 -1.40 -8.13
C GLN A 115 23.89 -2.90 -8.30
N GLU A 116 25.03 -3.34 -8.84
CA GLU A 116 25.36 -4.76 -8.98
C GLU A 116 25.43 -5.45 -7.60
N GLU A 117 26.06 -4.82 -6.61
CA GLU A 117 26.10 -5.37 -5.25
C GLU A 117 24.70 -5.46 -4.62
N ARG A 118 23.83 -4.49 -4.87
CA ARG A 118 22.42 -4.58 -4.45
C ARG A 118 21.70 -5.76 -5.09
N LEU A 119 21.97 -6.03 -6.37
CA LEU A 119 21.40 -7.22 -7.03
C LEU A 119 21.93 -8.51 -6.40
N ASN A 120 23.20 -8.58 -5.99
CA ASN A 120 23.76 -9.75 -5.30
C ASN A 120 23.04 -10.02 -3.97
N VAL A 121 22.81 -8.97 -3.18
CA VAL A 121 22.06 -9.06 -1.91
C VAL A 121 20.62 -9.54 -2.16
N LEU A 122 19.95 -8.95 -3.15
CA LEU A 122 18.56 -9.31 -3.51
C LEU A 122 18.48 -10.76 -3.99
N GLU A 123 19.38 -11.19 -4.89
CA GLU A 123 19.42 -12.56 -5.39
C GLU A 123 19.61 -13.58 -4.26
N LYS A 124 20.58 -13.32 -3.37
CA LYS A 124 20.81 -14.17 -2.19
C LYS A 124 19.58 -14.24 -1.30
N ALA A 125 18.93 -13.11 -1.05
CA ALA A 125 17.71 -13.06 -0.24
C ALA A 125 16.56 -13.86 -0.86
N CYS A 126 16.37 -13.77 -2.17
CA CYS A 126 15.37 -14.56 -2.91
C CYS A 126 15.69 -16.05 -2.84
N LEU A 127 16.91 -16.45 -3.13
CA LEU A 127 17.35 -17.85 -3.10
C LEU A 127 17.18 -18.47 -1.70
N THR A 128 17.56 -17.74 -0.65
CA THR A 128 17.41 -18.20 0.74
C THR A 128 15.94 -18.47 1.10
N ARG A 129 15.01 -17.74 0.49
CA ARG A 129 13.55 -17.86 0.72
C ARG A 129 12.83 -18.70 -0.33
N ASN A 130 13.57 -19.38 -1.23
CA ASN A 130 13.01 -20.16 -2.35
C ASN A 130 12.08 -19.34 -3.27
N VAL A 131 12.35 -18.04 -3.44
CA VAL A 131 11.62 -17.18 -4.37
C VAL A 131 12.26 -17.29 -5.75
N PRO A 132 11.45 -17.49 -6.80
CA PRO A 132 11.96 -17.54 -8.16
C PRO A 132 12.70 -16.25 -8.54
N VAL A 133 13.96 -16.36 -8.87
CA VAL A 133 14.81 -15.27 -9.37
C VAL A 133 15.75 -15.80 -10.44
N ARG A 134 16.05 -14.98 -11.44
CA ARG A 134 16.96 -15.39 -12.52
C ARG A 134 17.94 -14.26 -12.85
N ARG A 135 19.24 -14.50 -12.64
CA ARG A 135 20.32 -13.61 -13.08
C ARG A 135 20.44 -13.63 -14.60
N LEU A 136 20.52 -12.46 -15.18
CA LEU A 136 20.66 -12.23 -16.62
C LEU A 136 21.91 -11.41 -16.90
N SER A 137 22.72 -11.85 -17.88
CA SER A 137 23.73 -10.96 -18.46
C SER A 137 23.05 -9.79 -19.19
N ALA A 138 23.75 -8.67 -19.34
CA ALA A 138 23.25 -7.51 -20.09
C ALA A 138 22.64 -7.87 -21.45
N LYS A 139 23.34 -8.75 -22.21
CA LYS A 139 22.86 -9.24 -23.52
C LYS A 139 21.50 -9.97 -23.42
N LYS A 140 21.31 -10.83 -22.39
CA LYS A 140 20.06 -11.55 -22.16
C LYS A 140 18.95 -10.62 -21.68
N ALA A 141 19.27 -9.65 -20.82
CA ALA A 141 18.32 -8.65 -20.34
C ALA A 141 17.79 -7.77 -21.48
N ARG A 142 18.69 -7.24 -22.35
CA ARG A 142 18.31 -6.47 -23.56
C ARG A 142 17.52 -7.29 -24.59
N LYS A 143 17.71 -8.59 -24.63
CA LYS A 143 16.85 -9.46 -25.48
C LYS A 143 15.42 -9.56 -24.92
N LEU A 144 15.24 -9.48 -23.59
CA LEU A 144 13.92 -9.49 -22.97
C LEU A 144 13.24 -8.10 -23.01
N ASP A 145 14.04 -7.03 -22.88
CA ASP A 145 13.56 -5.65 -22.99
C ASP A 145 14.60 -4.81 -23.74
N PRO A 146 14.36 -4.52 -25.02
CA PRO A 146 15.29 -3.75 -25.86
C PRO A 146 15.47 -2.29 -25.46
N SER A 147 14.65 -1.77 -24.53
CA SER A 147 14.77 -0.40 -24.02
C SER A 147 16.00 -0.19 -23.13
N LEU A 148 16.60 -1.28 -22.65
CA LEU A 148 17.70 -1.26 -21.69
C LEU A 148 18.99 -0.74 -22.32
N SER A 149 19.69 0.10 -21.54
CA SER A 149 20.98 0.70 -21.89
C SER A 149 22.04 -0.34 -22.30
N GLU A 150 22.90 0.07 -23.23
CA GLU A 150 24.10 -0.73 -23.59
C GLU A 150 25.11 -0.80 -22.43
N ASN A 151 25.11 0.18 -21.55
CA ASN A 151 25.97 0.24 -20.37
C ASN A 151 25.48 -0.64 -19.21
N LEU A 152 24.36 -1.37 -19.38
CA LEU A 152 23.87 -2.30 -18.37
C LEU A 152 24.92 -3.38 -18.07
N ILE A 153 25.20 -3.62 -16.78
CA ILE A 153 26.10 -4.67 -16.32
C ILE A 153 25.36 -6.00 -16.28
N SER A 154 24.25 -6.05 -15.53
CA SER A 154 23.42 -7.24 -15.39
C SER A 154 22.00 -6.88 -14.98
N ALA A 155 21.12 -7.88 -14.89
CA ALA A 155 19.78 -7.73 -14.32
C ALA A 155 19.33 -9.00 -13.58
N LEU A 156 18.38 -8.85 -12.67
CA LEU A 156 17.60 -9.95 -12.11
C LEU A 156 16.18 -9.91 -12.68
N LEU A 157 15.71 -11.00 -13.21
CA LEU A 157 14.27 -11.20 -13.48
C LEU A 157 13.61 -11.72 -12.20
N LEU A 158 12.60 -11.01 -11.73
CA LEU A 158 11.77 -11.33 -10.58
C LEU A 158 10.35 -11.65 -11.10
N PRO A 159 10.01 -12.92 -11.36
CA PRO A 159 8.73 -13.28 -11.98
C PRO A 159 7.53 -13.01 -11.08
N THR A 160 7.70 -13.00 -9.76
CA THR A 160 6.65 -12.77 -8.77
C THR A 160 6.27 -11.30 -8.65
N ASP A 161 7.19 -10.40 -9.03
CA ASP A 161 6.98 -8.96 -8.92
C ASP A 161 6.23 -8.44 -10.14
N GLN A 162 5.10 -7.80 -9.89
CA GLN A 162 4.13 -7.33 -10.87
C GLN A 162 3.84 -5.84 -10.69
N GLN A 163 2.88 -5.34 -11.44
CA GLN A 163 2.30 -4.02 -11.26
C GLN A 163 0.82 -3.99 -11.62
N VAL A 164 0.14 -2.93 -11.19
CA VAL A 164 -1.18 -2.52 -11.66
C VAL A 164 -1.17 -1.03 -11.99
N ASP A 165 -2.11 -0.56 -12.79
CA ASP A 165 -2.40 0.88 -12.83
C ASP A 165 -3.25 1.24 -11.61
N ASN A 166 -2.65 1.92 -10.65
CA ASN A 166 -3.32 2.31 -9.41
C ASN A 166 -4.53 3.23 -9.63
N TRP A 167 -4.55 4.07 -10.67
CA TRP A 167 -5.69 4.92 -10.97
C TRP A 167 -6.87 4.13 -11.50
N SER A 168 -6.62 3.18 -12.41
CA SER A 168 -7.66 2.26 -12.90
C SER A 168 -8.17 1.34 -11.78
N VAL A 169 -7.28 0.85 -10.89
CA VAL A 169 -7.66 0.08 -9.69
C VAL A 169 -8.57 0.89 -8.76
N ILE A 170 -8.26 2.17 -8.51
CA ILE A 170 -9.12 3.05 -7.71
C ILE A 170 -10.51 3.19 -8.34
N GLY A 171 -10.58 3.45 -9.65
CA GLY A 171 -11.85 3.54 -10.38
C GLY A 171 -12.67 2.25 -10.28
N ALA A 172 -12.04 1.11 -10.54
CA ALA A 172 -12.67 -0.21 -10.44
C ALA A 172 -13.18 -0.52 -9.03
N LEU A 173 -12.39 -0.20 -7.99
CA LEU A 173 -12.81 -0.36 -6.60
C LEU A 173 -14.01 0.53 -6.25
N MET A 174 -14.05 1.77 -6.74
CA MET A 174 -15.20 2.65 -6.52
C MET A 174 -16.49 2.07 -7.15
N SER A 175 -16.39 1.49 -8.36
CA SER A 175 -17.52 0.79 -9.00
C SER A 175 -17.94 -0.45 -8.21
N ALA A 176 -16.98 -1.27 -7.77
CA ALA A 176 -17.24 -2.47 -6.97
C ALA A 176 -17.85 -2.15 -5.60
N LEU A 177 -17.45 -1.05 -4.96
CA LEU A 177 -18.03 -0.57 -3.70
C LEU A 177 -19.48 -0.12 -3.88
N ALA A 178 -19.79 0.57 -4.99
CA ALA A 178 -21.16 0.97 -5.30
C ALA A 178 -22.05 -0.25 -5.54
N ASP A 179 -21.58 -1.25 -6.29
CA ASP A 179 -22.27 -2.52 -6.53
C ASP A 179 -22.50 -3.30 -5.23
N ALA A 180 -21.53 -3.29 -4.31
CA ALA A 180 -21.66 -3.90 -2.99
C ALA A 180 -22.54 -3.09 -2.01
N GLY A 181 -23.10 -1.96 -2.41
CA GLY A 181 -23.96 -1.11 -1.58
C GLY A 181 -23.23 -0.34 -0.47
N VAL A 182 -21.92 -0.10 -0.61
CA VAL A 182 -21.15 0.71 0.34
C VAL A 182 -21.45 2.18 0.13
N GLN A 183 -21.83 2.87 1.22
CA GLN A 183 -22.00 4.31 1.20
C GLN A 183 -20.65 5.00 1.34
N VAL A 184 -20.17 5.64 0.28
CA VAL A 184 -18.91 6.41 0.28
C VAL A 184 -19.19 7.90 0.45
N ILE A 185 -18.65 8.52 1.51
CA ILE A 185 -18.92 9.93 1.85
C ILE A 185 -17.60 10.69 1.88
N PRO A 186 -17.32 11.53 0.87
CA PRO A 186 -16.13 12.37 0.83
C PRO A 186 -16.25 13.62 1.70
N ASN A 187 -15.11 14.26 1.98
CA ASN A 187 -14.99 15.57 2.64
C ASN A 187 -15.58 15.59 4.07
N ILE A 188 -15.52 14.46 4.77
CA ILE A 188 -15.91 14.36 6.18
C ILE A 188 -14.72 13.89 7.01
N PRO A 189 -14.04 14.81 7.74
CA PRO A 189 -13.04 14.45 8.72
C PRO A 189 -13.72 13.87 9.97
N ILE A 190 -13.20 12.74 10.46
CA ILE A 190 -13.64 12.18 11.75
C ILE A 190 -12.66 12.64 12.82
N THR A 191 -13.11 13.59 13.63
CA THR A 191 -12.31 14.23 14.70
C THR A 191 -12.88 14.00 16.10
N HIS A 192 -14.17 13.62 16.19
CA HIS A 192 -14.88 13.41 17.44
C HIS A 192 -15.68 12.12 17.39
N LEU A 193 -15.56 11.34 18.44
CA LEU A 193 -16.27 10.08 18.66
C LEU A 193 -16.86 10.08 20.07
N THR A 194 -18.02 9.49 20.26
CA THR A 194 -18.56 9.21 21.59
C THR A 194 -19.01 7.76 21.66
N ARG A 195 -18.99 7.17 22.86
CA ARG A 195 -19.50 5.82 23.10
C ARG A 195 -20.81 5.89 23.90
N SER A 196 -21.86 5.26 23.38
CA SER A 196 -23.15 5.19 24.05
C SER A 196 -23.83 3.85 23.82
N ASN A 197 -24.31 3.21 24.90
CA ASN A 197 -25.02 1.92 24.84
C ASN A 197 -24.30 0.82 24.09
N GLY A 198 -22.94 0.81 24.14
CA GLY A 198 -22.11 -0.18 23.43
C GLY A 198 -21.83 0.13 21.96
N PHE A 199 -22.35 1.26 21.44
CA PHE A 199 -22.10 1.72 20.06
C PHE A 199 -21.18 2.93 20.01
N TRP A 200 -20.48 3.04 18.90
CA TRP A 200 -19.75 4.25 18.52
C TRP A 200 -20.70 5.24 17.86
N CYS A 201 -20.87 6.40 18.44
CA CYS A 201 -21.67 7.48 17.89
C CYS A 201 -20.77 8.47 17.16
N VAL A 202 -21.04 8.70 15.89
CA VAL A 202 -20.28 9.63 15.04
C VAL A 202 -21.22 10.73 14.58
N PRO A 203 -20.88 12.03 14.82
CA PRO A 203 -21.74 13.14 14.44
C PRO A 203 -22.17 13.06 12.97
N HIS A 204 -23.46 13.26 12.72
CA HIS A 204 -24.11 13.22 11.40
C HIS A 204 -24.10 11.88 10.66
N LEU A 205 -23.39 10.85 11.15
CA LEU A 205 -23.32 9.52 10.54
C LEU A 205 -24.10 8.46 11.33
N GLY A 206 -24.36 8.71 12.63
CA GLY A 206 -25.13 7.82 13.49
C GLY A 206 -24.26 6.81 14.24
N GLU A 207 -24.83 5.64 14.57
CA GLU A 207 -24.23 4.63 15.42
C GLU A 207 -23.59 3.49 14.62
N PHE A 208 -22.46 2.96 15.15
CA PHE A 208 -21.70 1.86 14.55
C PHE A 208 -21.27 0.87 15.63
N ASP A 209 -21.26 -0.41 15.28
CA ASP A 209 -20.76 -1.47 16.16
C ASP A 209 -19.23 -1.42 16.29
N ASN A 210 -18.53 -1.15 15.18
CA ASN A 210 -17.07 -1.05 15.14
C ASN A 210 -16.64 0.08 14.19
N LEU A 211 -15.42 0.59 14.43
CA LEU A 211 -14.71 1.50 13.54
C LEU A 211 -13.46 0.82 12.98
N VAL A 212 -13.09 1.16 11.74
CA VAL A 212 -11.81 0.74 11.15
C VAL A 212 -11.05 1.98 10.67
N TRP A 213 -9.88 2.22 11.25
CA TRP A 213 -9.07 3.41 10.98
C TRP A 213 -8.02 3.11 9.91
N THR A 214 -8.22 3.63 8.71
CA THR A 214 -7.37 3.43 7.52
C THR A 214 -6.88 4.78 6.97
N ALA A 215 -6.67 5.77 7.84
CA ALA A 215 -6.44 7.16 7.49
C ALA A 215 -5.01 7.47 6.98
N GLY A 216 -4.22 6.44 6.64
CA GLY A 216 -2.86 6.60 6.12
C GLY A 216 -1.96 7.34 7.11
N VAL A 217 -1.26 8.39 6.66
CA VAL A 217 -0.38 9.16 7.54
C VAL A 217 -1.12 9.81 8.71
N SER A 218 -2.39 10.15 8.55
CA SER A 218 -3.23 10.70 9.62
C SER A 218 -3.67 9.66 10.66
N SER A 219 -3.31 8.40 10.51
CA SER A 219 -3.55 7.39 11.57
C SER A 219 -2.67 7.61 12.81
N GLY A 220 -1.64 8.44 12.73
CA GLY A 220 -0.85 8.91 13.86
C GLY A 220 -1.43 10.11 14.60
N ASP A 221 -2.48 10.76 14.06
CA ASP A 221 -3.11 11.92 14.68
C ASP A 221 -4.01 11.49 15.85
N SER A 222 -4.26 12.45 16.79
CA SER A 222 -5.24 12.23 17.86
C SER A 222 -6.67 12.41 17.35
N VAL A 223 -7.59 11.67 17.93
CA VAL A 223 -9.05 11.85 17.80
C VAL A 223 -9.64 12.12 19.18
N VAL A 224 -10.66 12.96 19.26
CA VAL A 224 -11.36 13.23 20.53
C VAL A 224 -12.37 12.12 20.77
N ILE A 225 -12.23 11.39 21.87
CA ILE A 225 -13.14 10.32 22.31
C ILE A 225 -13.71 10.71 23.66
N ASP A 226 -15.03 10.82 23.76
CA ASP A 226 -15.75 11.22 24.98
C ASP A 226 -15.21 12.51 25.64
N GLY A 227 -14.71 13.44 24.80
CA GLY A 227 -14.14 14.72 25.23
C GLY A 227 -12.62 14.72 25.47
N GLU A 228 -11.96 13.55 25.39
CA GLU A 228 -10.52 13.42 25.62
C GLU A 228 -9.75 13.19 24.31
N ALA A 229 -8.61 13.88 24.14
CA ALA A 229 -7.72 13.67 23.00
C ALA A 229 -7.01 12.31 23.14
N THR A 230 -7.38 11.37 22.31
CA THR A 230 -6.93 9.97 22.34
C THR A 230 -6.13 9.62 21.09
N ARG A 231 -5.03 8.90 21.24
CA ARG A 231 -4.30 8.28 20.13
C ARG A 231 -4.66 6.82 20.00
N LEU A 232 -4.90 6.38 18.78
CA LEU A 232 -5.23 4.98 18.48
C LEU A 232 -3.99 4.10 18.36
N LEU A 233 -2.82 4.71 18.21
CA LEU A 233 -1.48 4.09 18.19
C LEU A 233 -0.58 4.85 19.17
N PRO A 234 0.47 4.21 19.71
CA PRO A 234 1.52 4.94 20.44
C PRO A 234 2.11 6.08 19.61
N ASN A 235 2.78 7.03 20.29
CA ASN A 235 3.45 8.15 19.64
C ASN A 235 4.48 7.62 18.63
N ASP A 236 4.65 8.37 17.55
CA ASP A 236 5.70 8.18 16.55
C ASP A 236 5.68 6.83 15.81
N VAL A 237 4.63 6.03 15.97
CA VAL A 237 4.46 4.78 15.19
C VAL A 237 4.29 5.07 13.70
N ILE A 238 3.47 6.06 13.35
CA ILE A 238 3.27 6.45 11.95
C ILE A 238 4.17 7.63 11.61
N VAL A 239 5.14 7.39 10.74
CA VAL A 239 6.10 8.39 10.26
C VAL A 239 5.74 8.76 8.81
N PRO A 240 5.58 10.05 8.49
CA PRO A 240 5.39 10.47 7.10
C PRO A 240 6.67 10.25 6.29
N VAL A 241 6.53 9.67 5.10
CA VAL A 241 7.64 9.47 4.15
C VAL A 241 7.24 10.02 2.79
N LYS A 242 7.74 11.21 2.48
CA LYS A 242 7.50 11.85 1.19
C LYS A 242 8.23 11.14 0.07
N GLY A 243 7.57 11.04 -1.07
CA GLY A 243 8.18 10.56 -2.31
C GLY A 243 7.68 11.38 -3.48
N GLN A 244 8.61 11.75 -4.36
CA GLN A 244 8.33 12.51 -5.57
C GLN A 244 8.46 11.61 -6.79
N MET A 245 7.63 11.83 -7.80
CA MET A 245 7.54 11.04 -9.01
C MET A 245 7.24 11.95 -10.19
N LEU A 246 7.51 11.43 -11.38
CA LEU A 246 7.14 12.06 -12.62
C LEU A 246 6.49 11.06 -13.57
N SER A 247 5.81 11.56 -14.60
CA SER A 247 5.37 10.75 -15.72
C SER A 247 5.69 11.41 -17.06
N VAL A 248 5.88 10.54 -18.06
CA VAL A 248 6.03 10.88 -19.47
C VAL A 248 5.00 10.10 -20.28
N ASP A 249 4.72 10.54 -21.51
CA ASP A 249 3.84 9.79 -22.41
C ASP A 249 4.47 8.45 -22.84
N PRO A 250 3.66 7.44 -23.17
CA PRO A 250 4.16 6.25 -23.85
C PRO A 250 4.87 6.62 -25.14
N MET A 251 6.02 5.98 -25.41
CA MET A 251 6.83 6.29 -26.57
C MET A 251 7.46 5.04 -27.17
N HIS A 252 7.88 5.13 -28.43
CA HIS A 252 8.62 4.05 -29.09
C HIS A 252 9.94 3.81 -28.36
N GLY A 253 10.29 2.55 -28.14
CA GLY A 253 11.49 2.17 -27.39
C GLY A 253 11.35 2.27 -25.89
N ALA A 254 10.15 2.55 -25.36
CA ALA A 254 9.88 2.51 -23.92
C ALA A 254 9.93 1.06 -23.39
N PRO A 255 10.19 0.87 -22.07
CA PRO A 255 10.22 -0.46 -21.48
C PRO A 255 8.85 -1.14 -21.52
N SER A 256 8.86 -2.45 -21.73
CA SER A 256 7.66 -3.28 -21.70
C SER A 256 7.35 -3.85 -20.31
N LYS A 257 8.31 -3.78 -19.39
CA LYS A 257 8.25 -4.30 -18.02
C LYS A 257 8.61 -3.22 -17.02
N VAL A 258 8.25 -3.47 -15.77
CA VAL A 258 8.81 -2.66 -14.69
C VAL A 258 10.32 -2.83 -14.65
N LEU A 259 11.05 -1.72 -14.65
CA LEU A 259 12.48 -1.69 -14.43
C LEU A 259 12.76 -1.09 -13.05
N ARG A 260 13.62 -1.74 -12.26
CA ARG A 260 14.05 -1.28 -10.94
C ARG A 260 15.54 -1.01 -10.96
N PHE A 261 15.97 0.08 -10.32
CA PHE A 261 17.39 0.45 -10.25
C PHE A 261 17.67 1.23 -8.96
N GLY A 262 18.56 0.75 -8.15
CA GLY A 262 18.84 1.39 -6.86
C GLY A 262 17.54 1.60 -6.05
N ALA A 263 17.20 2.85 -5.75
CA ALA A 263 15.93 3.21 -5.08
C ALA A 263 14.81 3.55 -6.07
N GLY A 264 15.13 3.61 -7.38
CA GLY A 264 14.22 4.05 -8.43
C GLY A 264 13.49 2.92 -9.14
N TYR A 265 12.51 3.35 -9.95
CA TYR A 265 11.76 2.47 -10.85
C TYR A 265 11.27 3.22 -12.10
N ILE A 266 11.05 2.46 -13.15
CA ILE A 266 10.30 2.86 -14.35
C ILE A 266 9.13 1.88 -14.47
N ALA A 267 7.91 2.39 -14.39
CA ALA A 267 6.68 1.60 -14.40
C ALA A 267 5.82 1.97 -15.62
N PRO A 268 5.91 1.21 -16.73
CA PRO A 268 5.09 1.46 -17.91
C PRO A 268 3.63 1.12 -17.62
N LYS A 269 2.72 2.04 -17.99
CA LYS A 269 1.27 1.85 -17.97
C LYS A 269 0.75 2.02 -19.40
N SER A 270 -0.45 1.59 -19.66
CA SER A 270 -1.10 1.75 -20.98
C SER A 270 -1.20 3.21 -21.42
N THR A 271 -1.33 4.15 -20.47
CA THR A 271 -1.54 5.59 -20.75
C THR A 271 -0.35 6.49 -20.40
N ARG A 272 0.65 6.02 -19.66
CA ARG A 272 1.81 6.78 -19.20
C ARG A 272 2.95 5.89 -18.74
N ILE A 273 4.14 6.44 -18.62
CA ILE A 273 5.27 5.81 -17.95
C ILE A 273 5.54 6.59 -16.67
N VAL A 274 5.48 5.92 -15.52
CA VAL A 274 5.77 6.54 -14.21
C VAL A 274 7.21 6.27 -13.84
N ILE A 275 7.93 7.32 -13.46
CA ILE A 275 9.31 7.25 -12.97
C ILE A 275 9.35 7.76 -11.52
N GLY A 276 9.94 7.00 -10.64
CA GLY A 276 10.01 7.33 -9.20
C GLY A 276 11.09 6.52 -8.49
N ALA A 277 11.27 6.70 -7.21
CA ALA A 277 10.76 7.79 -6.42
C ALA A 277 11.80 8.23 -5.40
N THR A 278 11.73 9.49 -4.98
CA THR A 278 12.47 9.93 -3.80
C THR A 278 11.92 9.31 -2.52
N SER A 279 12.68 9.42 -1.44
CA SER A 279 12.24 8.94 -0.11
C SER A 279 12.81 9.85 0.97
N GLU A 280 11.93 10.66 1.58
CA GLU A 280 12.28 11.68 2.57
C GLU A 280 11.49 11.40 3.85
N TRP A 281 12.17 10.80 4.85
CA TRP A 281 11.58 10.44 6.14
C TRP A 281 11.31 11.69 7.01
N GLY A 282 10.18 11.71 7.72
CA GLY A 282 9.75 12.82 8.56
C GLY A 282 9.13 13.99 7.79
N VAL A 283 9.04 13.92 6.47
CA VAL A 283 8.51 15.00 5.63
C VAL A 283 7.07 14.70 5.21
N ALA A 284 6.14 15.61 5.53
CA ALA A 284 4.70 15.45 5.32
C ALA A 284 4.12 16.35 4.21
N ASP A 285 4.90 17.29 3.67
CA ASP A 285 4.44 18.15 2.58
C ASP A 285 4.38 17.41 1.23
N LYS A 286 3.70 18.03 0.27
CA LYS A 286 3.57 17.51 -1.09
C LYS A 286 4.21 18.44 -2.14
N ASN A 287 5.14 19.30 -1.73
CA ASN A 287 5.85 20.18 -2.64
C ASN A 287 6.76 19.35 -3.54
N VAL A 288 6.82 19.70 -4.79
CA VAL A 288 7.69 19.07 -5.78
C VAL A 288 8.97 19.91 -5.92
N ASN A 289 10.12 19.26 -5.80
CA ASN A 289 11.42 19.88 -6.05
C ASN A 289 11.86 19.58 -7.50
N PRO A 290 12.01 20.60 -8.36
CA PRO A 290 12.40 20.39 -9.75
C PRO A 290 13.75 19.68 -9.93
N ASN A 291 14.71 19.89 -9.02
CA ASN A 291 16.02 19.23 -9.09
C ASN A 291 15.92 17.73 -8.81
N ASP A 292 15.05 17.33 -7.86
CA ASP A 292 14.81 15.91 -7.58
C ASP A 292 14.13 15.23 -8.77
N ILE A 293 13.17 15.90 -9.40
CA ILE A 293 12.49 15.39 -10.59
C ILE A 293 13.46 15.20 -11.75
N GLU A 294 14.35 16.16 -11.99
CA GLU A 294 15.37 16.04 -13.02
C GLU A 294 16.37 14.92 -12.71
N SER A 295 16.80 14.78 -11.44
CA SER A 295 17.68 13.70 -11.01
C SER A 295 17.03 12.32 -11.21
N LEU A 296 15.73 12.19 -10.92
CA LEU A 296 14.97 10.95 -11.20
C LEU A 296 14.94 10.62 -12.69
N ARG A 297 14.71 11.62 -13.55
CA ARG A 297 14.71 11.45 -15.02
C ARG A 297 16.09 10.99 -15.53
N GLN A 298 17.16 11.62 -15.04
CA GLN A 298 18.53 11.26 -15.40
C GLN A 298 18.88 9.85 -14.97
N SER A 299 18.57 9.48 -13.72
CA SER A 299 18.79 8.12 -13.22
C SER A 299 18.00 7.06 -14.00
N ALA A 300 16.79 7.37 -14.42
CA ALA A 300 16.00 6.50 -15.29
C ALA A 300 16.64 6.37 -16.69
N ALA A 301 17.22 7.45 -17.22
CA ALA A 301 17.90 7.45 -18.52
C ALA A 301 19.19 6.61 -18.54
N GLU A 302 19.88 6.45 -17.42
CA GLU A 302 21.02 5.52 -17.31
C GLU A 302 20.61 4.08 -17.60
N ILE A 303 19.38 3.70 -17.22
CA ILE A 303 18.83 2.35 -17.41
C ILE A 303 18.07 2.24 -18.73
N CYS A 304 17.30 3.26 -19.09
CA CYS A 304 16.46 3.31 -20.28
C CYS A 304 16.72 4.65 -21.02
N PRO A 305 17.69 4.71 -21.96
CA PRO A 305 18.19 5.97 -22.54
C PRO A 305 17.14 6.83 -23.24
N VAL A 306 16.08 6.23 -23.80
CA VAL A 306 15.01 6.96 -24.48
C VAL A 306 14.28 7.95 -23.55
N LEU A 307 14.28 7.69 -22.24
CA LEU A 307 13.65 8.57 -21.25
C LEU A 307 14.44 9.85 -20.97
N GLY A 308 15.71 9.91 -21.37
CA GLY A 308 16.56 11.08 -21.16
C GLY A 308 16.09 12.33 -21.89
N SER A 309 15.43 12.18 -23.04
CA SER A 309 14.86 13.28 -23.84
C SER A 309 13.33 13.36 -23.75
N ALA A 310 12.70 12.52 -22.91
CA ALA A 310 11.25 12.50 -22.78
C ALA A 310 10.73 13.77 -22.11
N GLU A 311 9.66 14.34 -22.66
CA GLU A 311 8.97 15.47 -22.06
C GLU A 311 8.24 15.04 -20.80
N ILE A 312 8.51 15.72 -19.68
CA ILE A 312 7.79 15.48 -18.42
C ILE A 312 6.38 16.05 -18.55
N LYS A 313 5.37 15.18 -18.48
CA LYS A 313 3.95 15.57 -18.57
C LYS A 313 3.37 15.95 -17.23
N MET A 314 3.80 15.27 -16.17
CA MET A 314 3.36 15.56 -14.82
C MET A 314 4.46 15.19 -13.81
N SER A 315 4.55 15.98 -12.74
CA SER A 315 5.32 15.66 -11.55
C SER A 315 4.45 15.85 -10.31
N TRP A 316 4.62 14.98 -9.32
CA TRP A 316 3.83 15.04 -8.09
C TRP A 316 4.60 14.44 -6.91
N ALA A 317 4.10 14.72 -5.71
CA ALA A 317 4.58 14.11 -4.48
C ALA A 317 3.43 13.44 -3.73
N GLY A 318 3.75 12.36 -3.02
CA GLY A 318 2.86 11.67 -2.09
C GLY A 318 3.54 11.41 -0.77
N VAL A 319 2.74 11.25 0.29
CA VAL A 319 3.25 10.95 1.63
C VAL A 319 2.81 9.54 2.02
N ARG A 320 3.78 8.63 2.13
CA ARG A 320 3.57 7.25 2.56
C ARG A 320 3.46 7.21 4.08
N PRO A 321 2.52 6.43 4.66
CA PRO A 321 2.52 6.13 6.08
C PRO A 321 3.61 5.07 6.36
N GLY A 322 4.77 5.48 6.84
CA GLY A 322 5.83 4.59 7.30
C GLY A 322 5.64 4.17 8.74
N THR A 323 6.38 3.15 9.17
CA THR A 323 6.54 2.70 10.55
C THR A 323 8.02 2.43 10.80
N SER A 324 8.45 2.37 12.06
CA SER A 324 9.86 2.13 12.41
C SER A 324 10.39 0.79 11.90
N ASP A 325 9.51 -0.22 11.78
CA ASP A 325 9.84 -1.56 11.28
C ASP A 325 9.38 -1.79 9.82
N HIS A 326 9.04 -0.72 9.09
CA HIS A 326 8.61 -0.69 7.68
C HIS A 326 7.41 -1.62 7.36
N ALA A 327 6.70 -2.10 8.38
CA ALA A 327 5.58 -3.03 8.25
C ALA A 327 4.26 -2.44 8.75
N PRO A 328 3.11 -2.86 8.19
CA PRO A 328 1.82 -2.29 8.53
C PRO A 328 1.38 -2.61 9.96
N ALA A 329 0.63 -1.72 10.59
CA ALA A 329 -0.16 -1.99 11.79
C ALA A 329 -1.57 -2.43 11.37
N ILE A 330 -1.92 -3.71 11.60
CA ILE A 330 -3.23 -4.27 11.23
C ILE A 330 -3.78 -5.06 12.43
N GLY A 331 -4.86 -4.58 13.04
CA GLY A 331 -5.46 -5.24 14.21
C GLY A 331 -6.25 -4.27 15.08
N TRP A 332 -6.65 -4.72 16.26
CA TRP A 332 -7.30 -3.87 17.24
C TRP A 332 -6.33 -2.80 17.77
N SER A 333 -6.82 -1.58 17.92
CA SER A 333 -6.10 -0.51 18.60
C SER A 333 -6.14 -0.69 20.12
N ASN A 334 -5.53 0.23 20.86
CA ASN A 334 -5.68 0.34 22.31
C ASN A 334 -7.08 0.80 22.76
N VAL A 335 -7.97 1.14 21.82
CA VAL A 335 -9.35 1.54 22.08
C VAL A 335 -10.30 0.45 21.61
N GLU A 336 -11.09 -0.10 22.54
CA GLU A 336 -12.02 -1.19 22.27
C GLU A 336 -13.00 -0.86 21.15
N GLY A 337 -13.19 -1.79 20.20
CA GLY A 337 -14.09 -1.63 19.07
C GLY A 337 -13.56 -0.79 17.91
N ILE A 338 -12.31 -0.30 18.01
CA ILE A 338 -11.61 0.39 16.90
C ILE A 338 -10.45 -0.48 16.40
N ALA A 339 -10.51 -0.92 15.17
CA ALA A 339 -9.40 -1.56 14.47
C ALA A 339 -8.59 -0.55 13.66
N ILE A 340 -7.30 -0.82 13.45
CA ILE A 340 -6.40 -0.02 12.63
C ILE A 340 -5.88 -0.86 11.48
N ALA A 341 -5.73 -0.24 10.31
CA ALA A 341 -5.01 -0.77 9.16
C ALA A 341 -4.26 0.38 8.47
N SER A 342 -3.03 0.62 8.89
CA SER A 342 -2.17 1.72 8.40
C SER A 342 -0.69 1.34 8.45
N GLY A 343 0.20 2.27 8.10
CA GLY A 343 1.64 2.02 8.17
C GLY A 343 2.20 1.11 7.07
N HIS A 344 1.49 0.92 5.97
CA HIS A 344 1.86 0.00 4.89
C HIS A 344 3.10 0.45 4.09
N TYR A 345 3.60 1.66 4.31
CA TYR A 345 4.78 2.24 3.67
C TYR A 345 4.77 2.05 2.14
N ARG A 346 5.71 1.28 1.60
CA ARG A 346 5.85 1.03 0.14
C ARG A 346 4.93 -0.07 -0.38
N ASN A 347 4.36 -0.89 0.53
CA ASN A 347 3.58 -2.08 0.21
C ASN A 347 2.05 -1.86 0.23
N GLY A 348 1.58 -0.60 0.34
CA GLY A 348 0.16 -0.31 0.54
C GLY A 348 -0.77 -0.80 -0.58
N ILE A 349 -0.31 -0.81 -1.84
CA ILE A 349 -1.08 -1.37 -2.96
C ILE A 349 -1.07 -2.89 -2.89
N LEU A 350 0.10 -3.50 -2.77
CA LEU A 350 0.28 -4.94 -2.68
C LEU A 350 -0.56 -5.55 -1.55
N LEU A 351 -0.47 -4.97 -0.36
CA LEU A 351 -1.11 -5.51 0.84
C LEU A 351 -2.60 -5.19 0.95
N SER A 352 -3.16 -4.26 0.14
CA SER A 352 -4.53 -3.77 0.36
C SER A 352 -5.61 -4.85 0.30
N PRO A 353 -5.61 -5.84 -0.61
CA PRO A 353 -6.63 -6.90 -0.60
C PRO A 353 -6.50 -7.82 0.62
N LEU A 354 -5.27 -8.23 0.96
CA LEU A 354 -5.01 -9.07 2.14
C LEU A 354 -5.39 -8.35 3.44
N THR A 355 -5.08 -7.05 3.54
CA THR A 355 -5.50 -6.21 4.68
C THR A 355 -7.02 -6.18 4.82
N GLY A 356 -7.74 -6.09 3.70
CA GLY A 356 -9.20 -6.20 3.68
C GLY A 356 -9.69 -7.53 4.26
N ASP A 357 -9.07 -8.63 3.87
CA ASP A 357 -9.43 -9.97 4.37
C ASP A 357 -9.09 -10.16 5.86
N ILE A 358 -7.95 -9.63 6.33
CA ILE A 358 -7.55 -9.66 7.74
C ILE A 358 -8.56 -8.87 8.59
N VAL A 359 -8.85 -7.63 8.21
CA VAL A 359 -9.77 -6.76 8.96
C VAL A 359 -11.19 -7.33 8.95
N LYS A 360 -11.65 -7.92 7.83
CA LYS A 360 -12.93 -8.62 7.77
C LYS A 360 -13.00 -9.73 8.84
N ARG A 361 -11.97 -10.58 8.91
CA ARG A 361 -11.91 -11.67 9.91
C ARG A 361 -11.87 -11.15 11.34
N LEU A 362 -11.15 -10.06 11.61
CA LEU A 362 -11.14 -9.40 12.92
C LEU A 362 -12.54 -8.92 13.33
N ILE A 363 -13.22 -8.20 12.46
CA ILE A 363 -14.56 -7.62 12.73
C ILE A 363 -15.63 -8.71 12.89
N LEU A 364 -15.51 -9.81 12.14
CA LEU A 364 -16.45 -10.94 12.20
C LEU A 364 -16.05 -12.01 13.23
N GLU A 365 -14.96 -11.80 13.96
CA GLU A 365 -14.46 -12.71 14.99
C GLU A 365 -14.12 -14.12 14.45
N GLU A 366 -13.76 -14.19 13.15
CA GLU A 366 -13.36 -15.44 12.47
C GLU A 366 -11.92 -15.89 12.81
N GLY A 367 -11.18 -15.04 13.55
CA GLY A 367 -9.79 -15.24 13.88
C GLY A 367 -8.82 -14.81 12.75
N VAL A 368 -7.57 -14.62 13.09
CA VAL A 368 -6.47 -14.28 12.19
C VAL A 368 -5.32 -15.27 12.38
N SER A 369 -4.52 -15.50 11.35
CA SER A 369 -3.40 -16.43 11.41
C SER A 369 -2.28 -15.94 12.33
N SER A 370 -1.38 -16.83 12.75
CA SER A 370 -0.22 -16.48 13.56
C SER A 370 0.73 -15.50 12.86
N LEU A 371 0.84 -15.56 11.53
CA LEU A 371 1.58 -14.60 10.74
C LEU A 371 0.94 -13.21 10.84
N GLU A 372 -0.37 -13.12 10.63
CA GLU A 372 -1.11 -11.85 10.64
C GLU A 372 -1.10 -11.17 12.01
N GLN A 373 -1.17 -11.97 13.09
CA GLN A 373 -1.10 -11.46 14.47
C GLN A 373 0.19 -10.71 14.79
N ARG A 374 1.30 -11.04 14.12
CA ARG A 374 2.59 -10.36 14.30
C ARG A 374 2.59 -8.91 13.82
N PHE A 375 1.59 -8.54 13.01
CA PHE A 375 1.40 -7.17 12.52
C PHE A 375 0.38 -6.37 13.34
N ALA A 376 -0.07 -6.90 14.48
CA ALA A 376 -0.98 -6.20 15.37
C ALA A 376 -0.35 -4.91 15.93
N PRO A 377 -1.14 -3.85 16.16
CA PRO A 377 -0.67 -2.60 16.74
C PRO A 377 0.03 -2.74 18.09
N SER A 378 -0.36 -3.74 18.90
CA SER A 378 0.21 -4.01 20.23
C SER A 378 1.72 -4.31 20.22
N ARG A 379 2.31 -4.67 19.06
CA ARG A 379 3.77 -4.86 18.95
C ARG A 379 4.57 -3.59 19.23
N PHE A 380 3.97 -2.42 19.04
CA PHE A 380 4.61 -1.13 19.32
C PHE A 380 4.51 -0.71 20.79
N GLU A 381 3.58 -1.27 21.56
CA GLU A 381 3.43 -0.97 22.99
C GLU A 381 4.60 -1.51 23.82
N SER A 382 5.11 -2.68 23.47
CA SER A 382 6.27 -3.30 24.14
C SER A 382 7.58 -2.55 23.85
N GLN A 383 7.72 -1.93 22.69
CA GLN A 383 8.90 -1.12 22.34
C GLN A 383 8.93 0.19 23.15
N ALA A 384 7.81 0.88 23.29
CA ALA A 384 7.70 2.10 24.08
C ALA A 384 8.01 1.89 25.58
N GLN A 385 7.68 0.71 26.13
CA GLN A 385 8.03 0.36 27.50
C GLN A 385 9.53 0.11 27.71
N THR A 386 10.19 -0.49 26.73
CA THR A 386 11.63 -0.77 26.77
C THR A 386 12.44 0.50 26.65
N GLU A 387 12.07 1.44 25.78
CA GLU A 387 12.75 2.73 25.64
C GLU A 387 12.58 3.61 26.90
N ASN A 388 11.40 3.63 27.50
CA ASN A 388 11.16 4.34 28.77
C ASN A 388 11.99 3.73 29.92
N TYR A 389 12.20 2.42 29.96
CA TYR A 389 13.03 1.76 30.99
C TYR A 389 14.54 2.08 30.82
N LEU A 390 15.00 2.20 29.57
CA LEU A 390 16.38 2.53 29.25
C LEU A 390 16.69 4.05 29.40
N SER A 391 15.68 4.91 29.27
CA SER A 391 15.84 6.36 29.45
C SER A 391 15.75 6.82 30.90
N THR A 392 15.28 5.97 31.83
CA THR A 392 15.15 6.23 33.28
C THR A 392 16.25 5.58 34.12
N ASN A 393 17.18 4.85 33.54
CA ASN A 393 18.37 4.28 34.14
C ASN A 393 19.64 4.77 33.42
#